data_4d9fb64cdb643f57011e17f49f0276d0
#
_entry.id   4d9fb64cdb643f57011e17f49f0276d0
#
_cell.length_a   1.000
_cell.length_b   1.000
_cell.length_c   1.000
_cell.angle_alpha   90.00
_cell.angle_beta   90.00
_cell.angle_gamma   90.00
#
_symmetry.space_group_name_H-M   'P 1'
#
loop_
_entity.id
_entity.type
_entity.pdbx_description
1 polymer ?
#
loop_
_entity_poly.entity_id
_entity_poly.type
_entity_poly.pdbx_seq_one_letter_code
_entity_poly.pdbx_strand_id
1 'polypeptide(L)'
;MKTDTAAAVANVPDLVPARMVNEFVYCPRLAFLEWVQGEWDDNLDTIQGRWVHRRVDDEPATEVGDDSGAADPDRPVTGRSVLLSSPSLGAVARMDLVEVEGRRATPVDYKKGTVPDMPWRAWDADRVQLCVQALILRDNGYETPQGVLY
;
A
#
# COMPACT_ATOMS: atom_id res chain seq x y z
N MET A 1 -39.04 -7.32 -17.63
CA MET A 1 -38.16 -7.67 -16.50
C MET A 1 -37.08 -6.61 -16.42
N LYS A 2 -37.22 -5.62 -15.53
CA LYS A 2 -36.18 -4.61 -15.28
C LYS A 2 -35.23 -5.22 -14.24
N THR A 3 -34.03 -5.56 -14.65
CA THR A 3 -32.97 -6.01 -13.76
C THR A 3 -32.51 -4.82 -12.94
N ASP A 4 -32.75 -4.89 -11.65
CA ASP A 4 -32.36 -3.92 -10.64
C ASP A 4 -30.83 -3.98 -10.45
N THR A 5 -30.09 -3.27 -11.31
CA THR A 5 -28.62 -3.15 -11.23
C THR A 5 -28.20 -2.06 -10.23
N ALA A 6 -29.17 -1.34 -9.64
CA ALA A 6 -28.89 -0.20 -8.76
C ALA A 6 -28.56 -0.58 -7.30
N ALA A 7 -28.84 -1.80 -6.86
CA ALA A 7 -28.67 -2.20 -5.46
C ALA A 7 -27.22 -2.62 -5.08
N ALA A 8 -26.37 -2.94 -6.05
CA ALA A 8 -25.00 -3.40 -5.80
C ALA A 8 -23.98 -2.27 -5.58
N VAL A 9 -24.33 -1.01 -5.94
CA VAL A 9 -23.40 0.13 -5.87
C VAL A 9 -23.41 0.81 -4.48
N ALA A 10 -24.38 0.47 -3.63
CA ALA A 10 -24.60 1.18 -2.35
C ALA A 10 -23.58 0.87 -1.24
N ASN A 11 -22.59 0.01 -1.46
CA ASN A 11 -21.67 -0.43 -0.41
C ASN A 11 -20.19 -0.40 -0.80
N VAL A 12 -19.81 0.32 -1.87
CA VAL A 12 -18.41 0.55 -2.19
C VAL A 12 -17.87 1.65 -1.27
N PRO A 13 -16.85 1.39 -0.45
CA PRO A 13 -16.24 2.43 0.38
C PRO A 13 -15.79 3.62 -0.48
N ASP A 14 -15.87 4.83 0.08
CA ASP A 14 -15.51 6.07 -0.60
C ASP A 14 -14.04 6.12 -1.05
N LEU A 15 -13.17 5.28 -0.45
CA LEU A 15 -11.75 5.21 -0.75
C LEU A 15 -11.35 3.79 -1.19
N VAL A 16 -10.70 3.69 -2.33
CA VAL A 16 -10.19 2.43 -2.87
C VAL A 16 -8.82 2.12 -2.27
N PRO A 17 -8.63 0.94 -1.65
CA PRO A 17 -7.30 0.54 -1.18
C PRO A 17 -6.31 0.39 -2.33
N ALA A 18 -5.07 0.86 -2.15
CA ALA A 18 -4.00 0.71 -3.13
C ALA A 18 -3.78 -0.77 -3.53
N ARG A 19 -4.00 -1.70 -2.59
CA ARG A 19 -3.98 -3.14 -2.86
C ARG A 19 -5.02 -3.55 -3.92
N MET A 20 -6.21 -2.98 -3.89
CA MET A 20 -7.25 -3.30 -4.88
C MET A 20 -6.88 -2.81 -6.28
N VAL A 21 -6.09 -1.74 -6.38
CA VAL A 21 -5.55 -1.30 -7.68
C VAL A 21 -4.52 -2.30 -8.21
N ASN A 22 -3.66 -2.85 -7.33
CA ASN A 22 -2.76 -3.95 -7.67
C ASN A 22 -3.53 -5.17 -8.18
N GLU A 23 -4.54 -5.62 -7.43
CA GLU A 23 -5.38 -6.76 -7.78
C GLU A 23 -6.09 -6.55 -9.14
N PHE A 24 -6.56 -5.33 -9.39
CA PHE A 24 -7.21 -5.01 -10.67
C PHE A 24 -6.23 -5.09 -11.85
N VAL A 25 -5.02 -4.60 -11.69
CA VAL A 25 -3.97 -4.69 -12.73
C VAL A 25 -3.54 -6.13 -12.95
N TYR A 26 -3.44 -6.92 -11.88
CA TYR A 26 -3.15 -8.34 -11.96
C TYR A 26 -4.26 -9.13 -12.62
N CYS A 27 -5.50 -8.96 -12.13
CA CYS A 27 -6.68 -9.64 -12.64
C CYS A 27 -7.96 -8.85 -12.26
N PRO A 28 -8.62 -8.15 -13.19
CA PRO A 28 -9.83 -7.38 -12.90
C PRO A 28 -10.96 -8.20 -12.28
N ARG A 29 -11.06 -9.49 -12.64
CA ARG A 29 -12.06 -10.39 -12.06
C ARG A 29 -11.78 -10.66 -10.58
N LEU A 30 -10.51 -10.84 -10.21
CA LEU A 30 -10.11 -11.05 -8.82
C LEU A 30 -10.46 -9.83 -7.97
N ALA A 31 -10.09 -8.63 -8.42
CA ALA A 31 -10.45 -7.39 -7.76
C ALA A 31 -11.98 -7.22 -7.59
N PHE A 32 -12.76 -7.61 -8.59
CA PHE A 32 -14.22 -7.59 -8.51
C PHE A 32 -14.75 -8.56 -7.45
N LEU A 33 -14.27 -9.80 -7.44
CA LEU A 33 -14.69 -10.82 -6.46
C LEU A 33 -14.34 -10.38 -5.03
N GLU A 34 -13.12 -9.93 -4.81
CA GLU A 34 -12.66 -9.52 -3.47
C GLU A 34 -13.32 -8.22 -3.00
N TRP A 35 -13.34 -7.20 -3.84
CA TRP A 35 -13.75 -5.86 -3.44
C TRP A 35 -15.25 -5.64 -3.51
N VAL A 36 -15.89 -6.10 -4.59
CA VAL A 36 -17.32 -5.84 -4.84
C VAL A 36 -18.20 -6.93 -4.24
N GLN A 37 -17.79 -8.19 -4.37
CA GLN A 37 -18.56 -9.33 -3.84
C GLN A 37 -18.15 -9.74 -2.43
N GLY A 38 -17.01 -9.27 -1.93
CA GLY A 38 -16.50 -9.60 -0.61
C GLY A 38 -16.06 -11.06 -0.49
N GLU A 39 -15.80 -11.74 -1.62
CA GLU A 39 -15.33 -13.11 -1.64
C GLU A 39 -13.82 -13.12 -1.41
N TRP A 40 -13.42 -13.64 -0.26
CA TRP A 40 -12.02 -13.82 0.09
C TRP A 40 -11.73 -15.29 0.36
N ASP A 41 -10.84 -15.88 -0.41
CA ASP A 41 -10.32 -17.23 -0.17
C ASP A 41 -8.81 -17.19 0.05
N ASP A 42 -8.37 -17.75 1.18
CA ASP A 42 -6.96 -17.83 1.53
C ASP A 42 -6.28 -18.98 0.77
N ASN A 43 -5.37 -18.63 -0.13
CA ASN A 43 -4.44 -19.59 -0.72
C ASN A 43 -3.08 -19.58 -0.01
N LEU A 44 -2.20 -20.52 -0.35
CA LEU A 44 -0.88 -20.65 0.26
C LEU A 44 -0.02 -19.39 0.07
N ASP A 45 -0.18 -18.69 -1.05
CA ASP A 45 0.60 -17.48 -1.35
C ASP A 45 0.13 -16.30 -0.48
N THR A 46 -1.19 -16.15 -0.25
CA THR A 46 -1.74 -15.11 0.64
C THR A 46 -1.37 -15.37 2.09
N ILE A 47 -1.36 -16.63 2.54
CA ILE A 47 -0.92 -17.02 3.89
C ILE A 47 0.56 -16.68 4.09
N GLN A 48 1.40 -16.98 3.11
CA GLN A 48 2.83 -16.69 3.18
C GLN A 48 3.12 -15.20 3.05
N GLY A 49 2.35 -14.46 2.24
CA GLY A 49 2.44 -13.00 2.17
C GLY A 49 2.14 -12.36 3.52
N ARG A 50 1.08 -12.77 4.22
CA ARG A 50 0.76 -12.30 5.58
C ARG A 50 1.88 -12.59 6.59
N TRP A 51 2.60 -13.69 6.42
CA TRP A 51 3.74 -14.03 7.29
C TRP A 51 4.90 -13.04 7.12
N VAL A 52 5.20 -12.64 5.89
CA VAL A 52 6.22 -11.62 5.60
C VAL A 52 5.81 -10.27 6.20
N HIS A 53 4.57 -9.83 5.96
CA HIS A 53 4.06 -8.57 6.50
C HIS A 53 4.02 -8.57 8.02
N ARG A 54 3.60 -9.68 8.66
CA ARG A 54 3.63 -9.79 10.12
C ARG A 54 5.03 -9.63 10.69
N ARG A 55 6.06 -10.19 10.06
CA ARG A 55 7.45 -10.03 10.52
C ARG A 55 7.93 -8.59 10.42
N VAL A 56 7.46 -7.84 9.42
CA VAL A 56 7.77 -6.40 9.28
C VAL A 56 7.03 -5.59 10.36
N ASP A 57 5.78 -5.98 10.68
CA ASP A 57 4.97 -5.32 11.70
C ASP A 57 5.44 -5.67 13.14
N ASP A 58 5.95 -6.90 13.37
CA ASP A 58 6.39 -7.39 14.69
C ASP A 58 7.81 -6.89 15.07
N GLU A 59 8.63 -6.44 14.12
CA GLU A 59 9.85 -5.74 14.50
C GLU A 59 9.46 -4.42 15.18
N PRO A 60 9.96 -4.15 16.40
CA PRO A 60 9.61 -2.94 17.10
C PRO A 60 9.91 -1.75 16.19
N ALA A 61 8.88 -0.95 15.89
CA ALA A 61 9.10 0.39 15.41
C ALA A 61 10.17 0.96 16.31
N THR A 62 11.23 1.51 15.76
CA THR A 62 12.13 2.32 16.57
C THR A 62 11.23 3.40 17.13
N GLU A 63 10.74 3.20 18.36
CA GLU A 63 10.00 4.21 19.06
C GLU A 63 10.88 5.45 18.95
N VAL A 64 10.31 6.50 18.38
CA VAL A 64 10.89 7.83 18.55
C VAL A 64 10.89 8.01 20.04
N GLY A 65 12.05 7.71 20.65
CA GLY A 65 12.22 7.83 22.08
C GLY A 65 11.72 9.20 22.46
N ASP A 66 10.94 9.25 23.52
CA ASP A 66 10.62 10.46 24.26
C ASP A 66 11.93 11.00 24.83
N ASP A 67 12.77 11.48 23.93
CA ASP A 67 13.94 12.27 24.25
C ASP A 67 13.56 13.73 24.00
N SER A 68 13.26 14.43 25.08
CA SER A 68 12.93 15.85 25.15
C SER A 68 14.10 16.77 24.74
N GLY A 69 14.96 16.30 23.87
CA GLY A 69 15.93 17.07 23.10
C GLY A 69 15.35 17.40 21.73
N ALA A 70 15.44 18.66 21.32
CA ALA A 70 14.98 19.18 20.05
C ALA A 70 15.23 18.15 18.92
N ALA A 71 14.15 17.55 18.41
CA ALA A 71 14.23 16.58 17.33
C ALA A 71 14.92 17.25 16.13
N ASP A 72 16.04 16.70 15.70
CA ASP A 72 16.69 17.11 14.46
C ASP A 72 15.71 16.87 13.30
N PRO A 73 15.19 17.91 12.63
CA PRO A 73 14.21 17.76 11.57
C PRO A 73 14.74 16.99 10.35
N ASP A 74 16.06 16.82 10.25
CA ASP A 74 16.70 16.10 9.15
C ASP A 74 17.05 14.64 9.51
N ARG A 75 16.74 14.21 10.75
CA ARG A 75 16.99 12.82 11.14
C ARG A 75 16.03 11.87 10.40
N PRO A 76 16.54 10.85 9.69
CA PRO A 76 15.71 9.85 9.06
C PRO A 76 14.81 9.13 10.07
N VAL A 77 13.52 9.07 9.75
CA VAL A 77 12.52 8.36 10.55
C VAL A 77 11.88 7.27 9.69
N THR A 78 11.71 6.09 10.27
CA THR A 78 11.05 4.97 9.62
C THR A 78 9.69 4.72 10.25
N GLY A 79 8.62 4.90 9.48
CA GLY A 79 7.26 4.51 9.87
C GLY A 79 6.95 3.10 9.36
N ARG A 80 6.36 2.24 10.22
CA ARG A 80 5.89 0.91 9.85
C ARG A 80 4.37 0.84 9.85
N SER A 81 3.79 0.03 8.97
CA SER A 81 2.34 -0.15 8.87
C SER A 81 1.56 1.18 8.77
N VAL A 82 2.09 2.10 7.98
CA VAL A 82 1.59 3.48 7.87
C VAL A 82 0.29 3.50 7.09
N LEU A 83 -0.80 3.96 7.71
CA LEU A 83 -2.09 4.14 7.07
C LEU A 83 -2.27 5.61 6.68
N LEU A 84 -2.36 5.88 5.39
CA LEU A 84 -2.66 7.20 4.85
C LEU A 84 -3.76 7.13 3.80
N SER A 85 -4.50 8.22 3.66
CA SER A 85 -5.54 8.37 2.65
C SER A 85 -5.38 9.65 1.85
N SER A 86 -5.95 9.64 0.67
CA SER A 86 -6.09 10.80 -0.21
C SER A 86 -7.52 10.86 -0.72
N PRO A 87 -8.38 11.69 -0.10
CA PRO A 87 -9.75 11.89 -0.57
C PRO A 87 -9.80 12.44 -2.01
N SER A 88 -8.84 13.28 -2.39
CA SER A 88 -8.75 13.84 -3.74
C SER A 88 -8.52 12.78 -4.81
N LEU A 89 -7.79 11.72 -4.48
CA LEU A 89 -7.53 10.56 -5.35
C LEU A 89 -8.57 9.45 -5.17
N GLY A 90 -9.42 9.55 -4.14
CA GLY A 90 -10.34 8.46 -3.77
C GLY A 90 -9.61 7.19 -3.33
N ALA A 91 -8.43 7.31 -2.72
CA ALA A 91 -7.57 6.18 -2.41
C ALA A 91 -7.08 6.17 -0.96
N VAL A 92 -6.84 4.96 -0.45
CA VAL A 92 -6.23 4.71 0.86
C VAL A 92 -5.15 3.65 0.74
N ALA A 93 -4.06 3.77 1.48
CA ALA A 93 -3.01 2.76 1.52
C ALA A 93 -2.57 2.48 2.95
N ARG A 94 -2.37 1.20 3.26
CA ARG A 94 -1.51 0.76 4.36
C ARG A 94 -0.17 0.39 3.73
N MET A 95 0.86 1.13 4.08
CA MET A 95 2.23 0.96 3.58
C MET A 95 3.02 0.18 4.62
N ASP A 96 3.76 -0.86 4.20
CA ASP A 96 4.54 -1.71 5.11
C ASP A 96 5.59 -0.87 5.84
N LEU A 97 6.27 -0.02 5.09
CA LEU A 97 7.29 0.85 5.61
C LEU A 97 7.36 2.14 4.80
N VAL A 98 7.57 3.26 5.48
CA VAL A 98 7.86 4.56 4.87
C VAL A 98 9.10 5.14 5.51
N GLU A 99 10.11 5.40 4.71
CA GLU A 99 11.31 6.10 5.13
C GLU A 99 11.13 7.59 4.89
N VAL A 100 11.29 8.40 5.94
CA VAL A 100 11.09 9.85 5.89
C VAL A 100 12.39 10.56 6.27
N GLU A 101 12.82 11.48 5.42
CA GLU A 101 13.97 12.36 5.64
C GLU A 101 13.55 13.80 5.30
N GLY A 102 13.35 14.61 6.32
CA GLY A 102 12.76 15.94 6.16
C GLY A 102 11.38 15.87 5.50
N ARG A 103 11.25 16.43 4.31
CA ARG A 103 10.01 16.38 3.50
C ARG A 103 9.97 15.21 2.50
N ARG A 104 11.06 14.51 2.32
CA ARG A 104 11.13 13.37 1.42
C ARG A 104 10.60 12.12 2.10
N ALA A 105 9.65 11.44 1.46
CA ALA A 105 9.14 10.16 1.91
C ALA A 105 9.29 9.11 0.81
N THR A 106 9.80 7.94 1.16
CA THR A 106 10.00 6.81 0.24
C THR A 106 9.17 5.63 0.75
N PRO A 107 8.10 5.23 0.03
CA PRO A 107 7.37 4.03 0.37
C PRO A 107 8.20 2.81 0.00
N VAL A 108 8.22 1.83 0.91
CA VAL A 108 8.92 0.56 0.76
C VAL A 108 7.90 -0.56 0.91
N ASP A 109 7.85 -1.46 -0.06
CA ASP A 109 6.91 -2.58 -0.08
C ASP A 109 7.69 -3.90 -0.23
N TYR A 110 7.32 -4.91 0.57
CA TYR A 110 7.96 -6.22 0.57
C TYR A 110 7.13 -7.20 -0.25
N LYS A 111 7.73 -7.77 -1.26
CA LYS A 111 7.07 -8.76 -2.13
C LYS A 111 7.75 -10.11 -2.00
N LYS A 112 6.91 -11.12 -1.98
CA LYS A 112 7.37 -12.51 -2.04
C LYS A 112 7.45 -12.94 -3.50
N GLY A 113 8.44 -13.72 -3.83
CA GLY A 113 8.55 -14.38 -5.12
C GLY A 113 9.84 -14.09 -5.86
N THR A 114 9.87 -14.50 -7.12
CA THR A 114 11.03 -14.30 -7.99
C THR A 114 10.96 -12.94 -8.66
N VAL A 115 12.05 -12.22 -8.64
CA VAL A 115 12.20 -10.97 -9.40
C VAL A 115 12.03 -11.27 -10.88
N PRO A 116 11.08 -10.61 -11.57
CA PRO A 116 10.86 -10.87 -12.99
C PRO A 116 12.05 -10.42 -13.85
N ASP A 117 12.33 -11.19 -14.90
CA ASP A 117 13.36 -10.85 -15.89
C ASP A 117 12.83 -9.81 -16.89
N MET A 118 12.78 -8.56 -16.45
CA MET A 118 12.38 -7.40 -17.24
C MET A 118 13.17 -6.16 -16.80
N PRO A 119 13.23 -5.10 -17.64
CA PRO A 119 14.10 -3.94 -17.38
C PRO A 119 13.93 -3.28 -16.00
N TRP A 120 12.71 -3.21 -15.50
CA TRP A 120 12.37 -2.62 -14.18
C TRP A 120 12.33 -3.63 -13.05
N ARG A 121 12.56 -4.92 -13.31
CA ARG A 121 12.66 -5.98 -12.31
C ARG A 121 11.49 -6.04 -11.30
N ALA A 122 10.29 -5.64 -11.74
CA ALA A 122 9.08 -5.60 -10.92
C ALA A 122 7.85 -5.85 -11.79
N TRP A 123 6.83 -6.53 -11.27
CA TRP A 123 5.57 -6.72 -11.96
C TRP A 123 4.78 -5.41 -12.03
N ASP A 124 4.01 -5.21 -13.10
CA ASP A 124 3.23 -3.99 -13.29
C ASP A 124 2.22 -3.75 -12.15
N ALA A 125 1.61 -4.81 -11.62
CA ALA A 125 0.71 -4.73 -10.48
C ALA A 125 1.41 -4.14 -9.24
N ASP A 126 2.63 -4.58 -8.92
CA ASP A 126 3.41 -4.08 -7.79
C ASP A 126 3.85 -2.62 -8.00
N ARG A 127 4.28 -2.31 -9.23
CA ARG A 127 4.66 -0.94 -9.59
C ARG A 127 3.48 0.03 -9.47
N VAL A 128 2.29 -0.38 -9.91
CA VAL A 128 1.08 0.45 -9.81
C VAL A 128 0.69 0.65 -8.36
N GLN A 129 0.73 -0.38 -7.52
CA GLN A 129 0.47 -0.24 -6.08
C GLN A 129 1.42 0.77 -5.43
N LEU A 130 2.73 0.63 -5.70
CA LEU A 130 3.75 1.53 -5.17
C LEU A 130 3.56 2.97 -5.70
N CYS A 131 3.13 3.12 -6.95
CA CYS A 131 2.80 4.42 -7.52
C CYS A 131 1.61 5.08 -6.79
N VAL A 132 0.55 4.33 -6.49
CA VAL A 132 -0.60 4.84 -5.71
C VAL A 132 -0.16 5.26 -4.31
N GLN A 133 0.68 4.48 -3.64
CA GLN A 133 1.27 4.84 -2.34
C GLN A 133 2.05 6.16 -2.43
N ALA A 134 2.89 6.32 -3.47
CA ALA A 134 3.64 7.55 -3.70
C ALA A 134 2.74 8.77 -3.97
N LEU A 135 1.65 8.59 -4.72
CA LEU A 135 0.67 9.65 -4.98
C LEU A 135 -0.06 10.06 -3.69
N ILE A 136 -0.43 9.11 -2.83
CA ILE A 136 -1.03 9.39 -1.53
C ILE A 136 -0.05 10.18 -0.64
N LEU A 137 1.22 9.79 -0.59
CA LEU A 137 2.24 10.54 0.15
C LEU A 137 2.38 11.98 -0.36
N ARG A 138 2.39 12.20 -1.68
CA ARG A 138 2.44 13.54 -2.27
C ARG A 138 1.23 14.38 -1.91
N ASP A 139 0.04 13.80 -1.94
CA ASP A 139 -1.20 14.48 -1.55
C ASP A 139 -1.20 14.88 -0.06
N ASN A 140 -0.47 14.13 0.78
CA ASN A 140 -0.22 14.43 2.18
C ASN A 140 0.98 15.37 2.43
N GLY A 141 1.53 15.99 1.40
CA GLY A 141 2.56 17.04 1.49
C GLY A 141 4.01 16.58 1.47
N TYR A 142 4.25 15.31 1.18
CA TYR A 142 5.60 14.78 1.05
C TYR A 142 6.13 14.87 -0.38
N GLU A 143 7.44 14.94 -0.51
CA GLU A 143 8.16 14.77 -1.77
C GLU A 143 8.50 13.28 -1.93
N THR A 144 7.92 12.62 -2.93
CA THR A 144 8.12 11.18 -3.15
C THR A 144 8.63 10.95 -4.58
N PRO A 145 9.95 11.05 -4.80
CA PRO A 145 10.53 10.88 -6.14
C PRO A 145 10.60 9.40 -6.56
N GLN A 146 10.63 8.48 -5.60
CA GLN A 146 10.80 7.05 -5.82
C GLN A 146 10.05 6.23 -4.79
N GLY A 147 9.90 4.93 -5.05
CA GLY A 147 9.52 3.91 -4.10
C GLY A 147 10.42 2.69 -4.28
N VAL A 148 10.45 1.81 -3.30
CA VAL A 148 11.32 0.63 -3.27
C VAL A 148 10.49 -0.65 -3.12
N LEU A 149 10.83 -1.66 -3.91
CA LEU A 149 10.31 -3.03 -3.80
C LEU A 149 11.44 -3.97 -3.39
N TYR A 150 11.21 -4.78 -2.35
CA TYR A 150 12.09 -5.85 -1.91
C TYR A 150 11.48 -7.23 -2.14
#